data_45b3afd7605b438bd93c42ea743a3d8f
#
_entry.id   45b3afd7605b438bd93c42ea743a3d8f
#
_cell.length_a   1.000
_cell.length_b   1.000
_cell.length_c   1.000
_cell.angle_alpha   90.00
_cell.angle_beta   90.00
_cell.angle_gamma   90.00
#
_symmetry.space_group_name_H-M   'P 1'
#
loop_
_entity.id
_entity.type
_entity.pdbx_description
1 polymer ?
#
loop_
_entity_poly.entity_id
_entity_poly.type
_entity_poly.pdbx_seq_one_letter_code
_entity_poly.pdbx_strand_id
1 'polypeptide(L)'
;MKKIVLFVSFFNLIFIAQAQEKYWVYFTDKPTISNEIIKENFTQEGIERREFFNIPFDVKDIPVSRNYLQKLKSIGGVEQKGTSKWFNAAIFAVEDSEKLSQIERFEFVKRVEKVSSLKRLKSAGNEKLKADFSQNQISNIAQEFYGEAYDQTNLINLIPLHSEGFLGNGIKIGVFDAGFFGADTLNCFKKLRDDNRILGTYDLVDSDNAVYDKHTHGTYVLSCISAFQENLLVGTAPEASVYLFRTENGASETLIEEYNWVKAAEMADSLGIHIINSSLGYTFFDDSNDNHTYDDMDGNTTIITRGADIAASKGILVVNSAGNSGTQGWRYIGAPADGDSVFSIGAINTDGEVADFSSYGPTVDGRIKPNICGVGWGTAVCSFDNKVAFLNGTSFSSPLTAGAMASLWSKFPLANNIELMRYVEKSADRYLNPDDRCGYGIPDFGEASTALSSVYPSFESGQLTVYPNPSEGELNFGFVADTQVTGSLEMFDLMGRLVYSATVNANQGTNYLKIENLGLNAGLYQVRLNTGKKSYQKKVLIQ
;
A
#
# COMPACT_ATOMS: atom_id res chain seq x y z
N MET A 1 -70.20 -24.80 -33.46
CA MET A 1 -69.20 -24.87 -32.41
C MET A 1 -68.37 -23.59 -32.44
N LYS A 2 -68.65 -22.66 -31.52
CA LYS A 2 -67.89 -21.39 -31.38
C LYS A 2 -66.72 -21.62 -30.47
N LYS A 3 -65.48 -21.45 -30.96
CA LYS A 3 -64.26 -21.47 -30.14
C LYS A 3 -64.11 -20.11 -29.46
N ILE A 4 -64.18 -20.11 -28.11
CA ILE A 4 -63.82 -18.96 -27.28
C ILE A 4 -62.31 -19.00 -27.11
N VAL A 5 -61.62 -17.95 -27.60
CA VAL A 5 -60.19 -17.70 -27.35
C VAL A 5 -60.10 -16.82 -26.13
N LEU A 6 -59.58 -17.36 -25.03
CA LEU A 6 -59.33 -16.65 -23.81
C LEU A 6 -57.95 -15.93 -23.94
N PHE A 7 -57.96 -14.59 -24.02
CA PHE A 7 -56.74 -13.77 -23.96
C PHE A 7 -56.36 -13.61 -22.48
N VAL A 8 -55.31 -14.27 -22.05
CA VAL A 8 -54.69 -14.04 -20.74
C VAL A 8 -53.65 -12.93 -20.91
N SER A 9 -53.97 -11.71 -20.46
CA SER A 9 -53.01 -10.60 -20.38
C SER A 9 -52.06 -10.82 -19.21
N PHE A 10 -50.82 -11.20 -19.48
CA PHE A 10 -49.74 -11.14 -18.51
C PHE A 10 -49.37 -9.67 -18.27
N PHE A 11 -49.77 -9.10 -17.17
CA PHE A 11 -49.23 -7.85 -16.66
C PHE A 11 -47.82 -8.16 -16.10
N ASN A 12 -46.79 -7.89 -16.87
CA ASN A 12 -45.42 -7.80 -16.36
C ASN A 12 -45.32 -6.56 -15.49
N LEU A 13 -45.39 -6.72 -14.17
CA LEU A 13 -44.95 -5.72 -13.23
C LEU A 13 -43.41 -5.61 -13.38
N ILE A 14 -42.96 -4.65 -14.16
CA ILE A 14 -41.57 -4.21 -14.14
C ILE A 14 -41.37 -3.50 -12.80
N PHE A 15 -40.82 -4.22 -11.83
CA PHE A 15 -40.20 -3.59 -10.66
C PHE A 15 -39.01 -2.80 -11.18
N ILE A 16 -39.18 -1.50 -11.38
CA ILE A 16 -38.06 -0.58 -11.48
C ILE A 16 -37.46 -0.54 -10.08
N ALA A 17 -36.41 -1.34 -9.85
CA ALA A 17 -35.59 -1.18 -8.66
C ALA A 17 -35.05 0.26 -8.71
N GLN A 18 -35.61 1.12 -7.90
CA GLN A 18 -35.11 2.48 -7.74
C GLN A 18 -33.76 2.33 -7.04
N ALA A 19 -32.69 2.71 -7.74
CA ALA A 19 -31.36 2.60 -7.19
C ALA A 19 -31.25 3.52 -5.97
N GLN A 20 -30.98 2.93 -4.82
CA GLN A 20 -30.84 3.65 -3.55
C GLN A 20 -29.61 4.56 -3.62
N GLU A 21 -29.79 5.83 -3.28
CA GLU A 21 -28.66 6.75 -3.13
C GLU A 21 -27.85 6.39 -1.89
N LYS A 22 -26.52 6.55 -1.97
CA LYS A 22 -25.62 6.29 -0.86
C LYS A 22 -25.18 7.60 -0.22
N TYR A 23 -25.13 7.61 1.10
CA TYR A 23 -24.75 8.75 1.91
C TYR A 23 -23.74 8.36 2.95
N TRP A 24 -22.76 9.26 3.16
CA TRP A 24 -21.81 9.19 4.24
C TRP A 24 -22.36 9.97 5.44
N VAL A 25 -22.60 9.25 6.54
CA VAL A 25 -23.17 9.82 7.77
C VAL A 25 -22.05 9.91 8.80
N TYR A 26 -21.66 11.13 9.16
CA TYR A 26 -20.64 11.41 10.18
C TYR A 26 -21.29 11.49 11.56
N PHE A 27 -20.60 10.99 12.56
CA PHE A 27 -21.09 10.98 13.94
C PHE A 27 -20.35 12.02 14.80
N THR A 28 -21.03 12.50 15.87
CA THR A 28 -20.51 13.55 16.75
C THR A 28 -19.35 13.06 17.60
N ASP A 29 -19.43 11.84 18.12
CA ASP A 29 -18.50 11.26 19.08
C ASP A 29 -18.32 9.76 18.88
N LYS A 30 -17.40 9.19 19.65
CA LYS A 30 -17.09 7.76 19.68
C LYS A 30 -17.27 7.20 21.09
N PRO A 31 -17.50 5.88 21.21
CA PRO A 31 -17.54 5.25 22.52
C PRO A 31 -16.19 5.34 23.22
N THR A 32 -16.20 5.49 24.54
CA THR A 32 -14.99 5.34 25.34
C THR A 32 -14.70 3.87 25.53
N ILE A 33 -13.59 3.37 25.01
CA ILE A 33 -13.12 2.00 25.17
C ILE A 33 -11.62 1.98 25.51
N SER A 34 -11.16 0.90 26.14
CA SER A 34 -9.74 0.75 26.48
C SER A 34 -8.90 0.34 25.25
N ASN A 35 -7.57 0.53 25.35
CA ASN A 35 -6.64 0.10 24.28
C ASN A 35 -6.69 -1.41 24.05
N GLU A 36 -6.97 -2.22 25.06
CA GLU A 36 -7.12 -3.67 24.93
C GLU A 36 -8.26 -4.02 23.96
N ILE A 37 -9.41 -3.34 24.10
CA ILE A 37 -10.56 -3.52 23.20
C ILE A 37 -10.26 -3.01 21.78
N ILE A 38 -9.48 -1.94 21.66
CA ILE A 38 -9.03 -1.43 20.35
C ILE A 38 -8.17 -2.50 19.66
N LYS A 39 -7.21 -3.09 20.38
CA LYS A 39 -6.29 -4.11 19.87
C LYS A 39 -7.00 -5.37 19.37
N GLU A 40 -8.19 -5.72 19.86
CA GLU A 40 -9.00 -6.84 19.36
C GLU A 40 -9.38 -6.71 17.86
N ASN A 41 -9.31 -5.49 17.30
CA ASN A 41 -9.58 -5.23 15.88
C ASN A 41 -8.31 -5.24 15.01
N PHE A 42 -7.16 -5.61 15.56
CA PHE A 42 -5.88 -5.70 14.89
C PHE A 42 -5.36 -7.14 14.87
N THR A 43 -4.62 -7.49 13.82
CA THR A 43 -3.81 -8.70 13.87
C THR A 43 -2.63 -8.51 14.83
N GLN A 44 -2.01 -9.61 15.25
CA GLN A 44 -0.81 -9.55 16.08
C GLN A 44 0.30 -8.73 15.39
N GLU A 45 0.48 -8.91 14.09
CA GLU A 45 1.46 -8.17 13.28
C GLU A 45 1.13 -6.66 13.18
N GLY A 46 -0.15 -6.31 13.15
CA GLY A 46 -0.60 -4.92 13.20
C GLY A 46 -0.25 -4.24 14.52
N ILE A 47 -0.43 -4.96 15.63
CA ILE A 47 -0.04 -4.50 16.97
C ILE A 47 1.47 -4.35 17.04
N GLU A 48 2.23 -5.39 16.65
CA GLU A 48 3.70 -5.40 16.68
C GLU A 48 4.31 -4.26 15.86
N ARG A 49 3.78 -4.00 14.64
CA ARG A 49 4.24 -2.88 13.82
C ARG A 49 4.03 -1.54 14.52
N ARG A 50 2.85 -1.31 15.12
CA ARG A 50 2.55 -0.09 15.88
C ARG A 50 3.46 0.08 17.08
N GLU A 51 3.64 -0.98 17.86
CA GLU A 51 4.52 -0.99 19.04
C GLU A 51 5.98 -0.77 18.65
N PHE A 52 6.43 -1.43 17.57
CA PHE A 52 7.80 -1.29 17.07
C PHE A 52 8.15 0.16 16.70
N PHE A 53 7.26 0.86 16.00
CA PHE A 53 7.46 2.26 15.63
C PHE A 53 6.96 3.26 16.67
N ASN A 54 6.59 2.80 17.88
CA ASN A 54 6.03 3.64 18.95
C ASN A 54 4.81 4.46 18.50
N ILE A 55 3.94 3.88 17.68
CA ILE A 55 2.72 4.52 17.20
C ILE A 55 1.56 4.20 18.14
N PRO A 56 1.06 5.18 18.92
CA PRO A 56 0.00 4.93 19.90
C PRO A 56 -1.33 4.59 19.23
N PHE A 57 -2.15 3.80 19.92
CA PHE A 57 -3.57 3.69 19.63
C PHE A 57 -4.28 4.95 20.12
N ASP A 58 -5.11 5.55 19.27
CA ASP A 58 -5.78 6.81 19.54
C ASP A 58 -7.28 6.76 19.20
N VAL A 59 -7.95 7.90 19.31
CA VAL A 59 -9.38 8.02 19.04
C VAL A 59 -9.77 7.58 17.61
N LYS A 60 -8.85 7.69 16.64
CA LYS A 60 -9.12 7.25 15.26
C LYS A 60 -9.23 5.72 15.15
N ASP A 61 -8.58 4.99 16.05
CA ASP A 61 -8.61 3.51 16.05
C ASP A 61 -9.89 2.94 16.68
N ILE A 62 -10.66 3.78 17.40
CA ILE A 62 -11.93 3.38 18.03
C ILE A 62 -13.01 3.17 16.96
N PRO A 63 -13.67 2.01 16.91
CA PRO A 63 -14.78 1.78 15.98
C PRO A 63 -15.95 2.76 16.16
N VAL A 64 -16.72 2.94 15.11
CA VAL A 64 -17.98 3.68 15.15
C VAL A 64 -18.94 3.05 16.18
N SER A 65 -19.70 3.89 16.88
CA SER A 65 -20.68 3.45 17.89
C SER A 65 -21.70 2.45 17.32
N ARG A 66 -21.67 1.22 17.83
CA ARG A 66 -22.65 0.18 17.45
C ARG A 66 -24.09 0.61 17.71
N ASN A 67 -24.32 1.39 18.77
CA ASN A 67 -25.65 1.91 19.10
C ASN A 67 -26.15 2.88 18.02
N TYR A 68 -25.28 3.76 17.49
CA TYR A 68 -25.66 4.67 16.41
C TYR A 68 -25.99 3.91 15.13
N LEU A 69 -25.15 2.95 14.76
CA LEU A 69 -25.39 2.10 13.59
C LEU A 69 -26.71 1.33 13.71
N GLN A 70 -27.01 0.79 14.89
CA GLN A 70 -28.27 0.06 15.12
C GLN A 70 -29.49 0.97 15.01
N LYS A 71 -29.45 2.17 15.59
CA LYS A 71 -30.53 3.16 15.51
C LYS A 71 -30.81 3.54 14.05
N LEU A 72 -29.78 3.81 13.26
CA LEU A 72 -29.98 4.15 11.84
C LEU A 72 -30.51 2.97 11.03
N LYS A 73 -30.00 1.76 11.25
CA LYS A 73 -30.52 0.54 10.60
C LYS A 73 -31.96 0.18 10.99
N SER A 74 -32.45 0.68 12.13
CA SER A 74 -33.85 0.47 12.52
C SER A 74 -34.85 1.33 11.73
N ILE A 75 -34.37 2.31 10.96
CA ILE A 75 -35.17 3.07 10.01
C ILE A 75 -35.44 2.17 8.78
N GLY A 76 -36.68 1.87 8.48
CA GLY A 76 -37.01 1.11 7.27
C GLY A 76 -36.53 1.82 6.01
N GLY A 77 -35.95 1.10 5.06
CA GLY A 77 -35.37 1.67 3.83
C GLY A 77 -33.97 2.28 4.00
N VAL A 78 -33.29 2.03 5.13
CA VAL A 78 -31.89 2.45 5.38
C VAL A 78 -31.01 1.22 5.58
N GLU A 79 -30.04 1.02 4.70
CA GLU A 79 -29.13 -0.13 4.72
C GLU A 79 -27.68 0.31 4.90
N GLN A 80 -26.99 -0.21 5.92
CA GLN A 80 -25.56 0.06 6.14
C GLN A 80 -24.69 -0.67 5.10
N LYS A 81 -23.79 0.07 4.42
CA LYS A 81 -22.87 -0.47 3.42
C LYS A 81 -21.41 -0.51 3.90
N GLY A 82 -21.02 0.34 4.84
CA GLY A 82 -19.67 0.36 5.37
C GLY A 82 -19.51 1.28 6.57
N THR A 83 -18.33 1.27 7.17
CA THR A 83 -17.94 2.19 8.25
C THR A 83 -16.49 2.62 8.09
N SER A 84 -16.16 3.83 8.54
CA SER A 84 -14.80 4.28 8.74
C SER A 84 -14.57 4.65 10.19
N LYS A 85 -13.59 3.98 10.80
CA LYS A 85 -13.13 4.33 12.15
C LYS A 85 -12.36 5.66 12.14
N TRP A 86 -11.58 5.94 11.09
CA TRP A 86 -10.76 7.15 11.02
C TRP A 86 -11.60 8.43 10.91
N PHE A 87 -12.68 8.38 10.15
CA PHE A 87 -13.59 9.52 9.97
C PHE A 87 -14.79 9.54 10.90
N ASN A 88 -14.94 8.53 11.77
CA ASN A 88 -16.12 8.35 12.64
C ASN A 88 -17.43 8.45 11.86
N ALA A 89 -17.56 7.65 10.83
CA ALA A 89 -18.67 7.75 9.88
C ALA A 89 -19.10 6.37 9.35
N ALA A 90 -20.27 6.32 8.72
CA ALA A 90 -20.76 5.11 8.06
C ALA A 90 -21.48 5.46 6.76
N ILE A 91 -21.39 4.55 5.77
CA ILE A 91 -22.11 4.64 4.51
C ILE A 91 -23.45 3.95 4.67
N PHE A 92 -24.52 4.64 4.30
CA PHE A 92 -25.86 4.10 4.22
C PHE A 92 -26.45 4.29 2.83
N ALA A 93 -27.05 3.23 2.29
CA ALA A 93 -27.96 3.32 1.17
C ALA A 93 -29.34 3.73 1.73
N VAL A 94 -29.93 4.77 1.18
CA VAL A 94 -31.16 5.39 1.68
C VAL A 94 -32.22 5.40 0.56
N GLU A 95 -33.42 4.94 0.87
CA GLU A 95 -34.48 4.72 -0.11
C GLU A 95 -35.03 6.04 -0.68
N ASP A 96 -35.21 7.05 0.19
CA ASP A 96 -35.80 8.32 -0.17
C ASP A 96 -35.33 9.49 0.74
N SER A 97 -35.72 10.71 0.35
CA SER A 97 -35.38 11.95 1.09
C SER A 97 -36.05 12.06 2.46
N GLU A 98 -37.20 11.36 2.69
CA GLU A 98 -37.85 11.36 4.00
C GLU A 98 -37.00 10.59 5.01
N LYS A 99 -36.44 9.43 4.61
CA LYS A 99 -35.52 8.64 5.44
C LYS A 99 -34.22 9.39 5.69
N LEU A 100 -33.70 10.10 4.68
CA LEU A 100 -32.53 10.97 4.85
C LEU A 100 -32.79 12.03 5.92
N SER A 101 -33.93 12.71 5.86
CA SER A 101 -34.33 13.71 6.86
C SER A 101 -34.52 13.12 8.26
N GLN A 102 -34.90 11.84 8.37
CA GLN A 102 -34.94 11.15 9.67
C GLN A 102 -33.54 10.91 10.22
N ILE A 103 -32.57 10.53 9.38
CA ILE A 103 -31.16 10.36 9.77
C ILE A 103 -30.60 11.68 10.31
N GLU A 104 -30.79 12.79 9.58
CA GLU A 104 -30.27 14.13 9.93
C GLU A 104 -30.80 14.68 11.28
N ARG A 105 -31.95 14.21 11.73
CA ARG A 105 -32.56 14.67 13.01
C ARG A 105 -31.94 14.05 14.26
N PHE A 106 -31.12 13.00 14.14
CA PHE A 106 -30.48 12.44 15.31
C PHE A 106 -29.36 13.35 15.84
N GLU A 107 -29.37 13.67 17.12
CA GLU A 107 -28.35 14.53 17.76
C GLU A 107 -26.92 13.97 17.62
N PHE A 108 -26.78 12.65 17.47
CA PHE A 108 -25.49 12.02 17.26
C PHE A 108 -25.02 12.06 15.80
N VAL A 109 -25.81 12.54 14.85
CA VAL A 109 -25.41 12.76 13.46
C VAL A 109 -24.85 14.17 13.34
N LYS A 110 -23.59 14.28 12.95
CA LYS A 110 -22.86 15.55 12.79
C LYS A 110 -23.17 16.23 11.47
N ARG A 111 -23.18 15.44 10.39
CA ARG A 111 -23.47 15.85 9.00
C ARG A 111 -23.70 14.62 8.12
N VAL A 112 -24.30 14.84 6.97
CA VAL A 112 -24.54 13.83 5.95
C VAL A 112 -24.03 14.36 4.61
N GLU A 113 -23.30 13.54 3.85
CA GLU A 113 -22.77 13.84 2.52
C GLU A 113 -23.20 12.76 1.54
N LYS A 114 -23.63 13.14 0.35
CA LYS A 114 -23.97 12.20 -0.72
C LYS A 114 -22.67 11.65 -1.35
N VAL A 115 -22.59 10.34 -1.58
CA VAL A 115 -21.38 9.69 -2.07
C VAL A 115 -21.56 8.88 -3.36
N SER A 116 -22.78 8.74 -3.88
CA SER A 116 -23.04 8.10 -5.15
C SER A 116 -24.45 8.38 -5.65
N SER A 117 -24.54 8.76 -6.93
CA SER A 117 -25.78 8.69 -7.71
C SER A 117 -25.56 7.70 -8.85
N LEU A 118 -26.44 6.70 -8.99
CA LEU A 118 -26.35 5.76 -10.10
C LEU A 118 -26.67 6.48 -11.42
N LYS A 119 -25.67 6.70 -12.26
CA LYS A 119 -25.83 6.99 -13.68
C LYS A 119 -25.34 5.82 -14.52
N ARG A 120 -26.00 5.64 -15.64
CA ARG A 120 -25.91 4.59 -16.65
C ARG A 120 -24.46 4.28 -17.02
N LEU A 121 -24.09 2.99 -16.98
CA LEU A 121 -22.84 2.41 -17.46
C LEU A 121 -22.40 2.99 -18.82
N LYS A 122 -21.26 3.66 -18.87
CA LYS A 122 -20.50 3.88 -20.09
C LYS A 122 -19.58 2.68 -20.29
N SER A 123 -19.57 2.11 -21.49
CA SER A 123 -18.63 1.04 -21.83
C SER A 123 -17.20 1.60 -21.76
N ALA A 124 -16.34 0.94 -20.98
CA ALA A 124 -14.93 1.24 -20.90
C ALA A 124 -14.30 1.18 -22.29
N GLY A 125 -13.65 2.27 -22.70
CA GLY A 125 -12.87 2.33 -23.92
C GLY A 125 -11.60 1.49 -23.74
N ASN A 126 -11.43 0.47 -24.59
CA ASN A 126 -10.19 -0.27 -24.68
C ASN A 126 -9.07 0.67 -25.15
N GLU A 127 -8.14 1.01 -24.28
CA GLU A 127 -6.87 1.62 -24.69
C GLU A 127 -6.10 0.64 -25.57
N LYS A 128 -5.82 1.05 -26.79
CA LYS A 128 -5.05 0.24 -27.75
C LYS A 128 -3.60 0.23 -27.33
N LEU A 129 -3.14 -0.93 -26.88
CA LEU A 129 -1.74 -1.24 -26.65
C LEU A 129 -0.95 -1.11 -27.97
N LYS A 130 0.05 -0.26 -28.01
CA LYS A 130 1.08 -0.26 -29.05
C LYS A 130 2.31 -0.95 -28.46
N ALA A 131 2.66 -2.09 -29.03
CA ALA A 131 3.93 -2.76 -28.75
C ALA A 131 4.97 -2.26 -29.76
N ASP A 132 6.05 -1.68 -29.27
CA ASP A 132 7.26 -1.38 -30.05
C ASP A 132 8.39 -2.29 -29.53
N PHE A 133 9.04 -2.98 -30.45
CA PHE A 133 10.15 -3.88 -30.14
C PHE A 133 11.46 -3.24 -30.63
N SER A 134 12.40 -2.97 -29.72
CA SER A 134 13.80 -2.76 -30.08
C SER A 134 14.70 -3.67 -29.25
N GLN A 135 15.44 -4.54 -29.93
CA GLN A 135 16.46 -5.38 -29.33
C GLN A 135 17.82 -4.69 -29.42
N ASN A 136 18.49 -4.52 -28.28
CA ASN A 136 19.94 -4.34 -28.23
C ASN A 136 20.55 -5.38 -27.30
N GLN A 137 21.43 -6.22 -27.83
CA GLN A 137 22.11 -7.27 -27.08
C GLN A 137 23.43 -6.77 -26.50
N ILE A 138 23.55 -6.71 -25.18
CA ILE A 138 24.79 -6.93 -24.44
C ILE A 138 24.42 -7.72 -23.19
N SER A 139 24.78 -9.01 -23.12
CA SER A 139 24.47 -9.87 -21.99
C SER A 139 25.37 -9.58 -20.78
N ASN A 140 24.77 -9.02 -19.73
CA ASN A 140 25.31 -8.93 -18.39
C ASN A 140 24.52 -9.94 -17.52
N ILE A 141 25.14 -10.57 -16.51
CA ILE A 141 24.49 -11.54 -15.60
C ILE A 141 23.24 -10.93 -14.96
N ALA A 142 23.28 -9.65 -14.61
CA ALA A 142 22.11 -8.93 -14.10
C ALA A 142 21.01 -8.82 -15.15
N GLN A 143 21.33 -8.53 -16.40
CA GLN A 143 20.37 -8.44 -17.49
C GLN A 143 19.71 -9.80 -17.77
N GLU A 144 20.48 -10.89 -17.69
CA GLU A 144 19.91 -12.25 -17.77
C GLU A 144 18.92 -12.51 -16.63
N PHE A 145 19.22 -12.09 -15.40
CA PHE A 145 18.31 -12.28 -14.26
C PHE A 145 17.00 -11.52 -14.40
N TYR A 146 17.05 -10.21 -14.71
CA TYR A 146 15.86 -9.35 -14.78
C TYR A 146 15.08 -9.48 -16.09
N GLY A 147 15.70 -9.96 -17.17
CA GLY A 147 15.10 -9.97 -18.50
C GLY A 147 14.70 -8.57 -18.94
N GLU A 148 13.48 -8.41 -19.44
CA GLU A 148 12.95 -7.13 -19.94
C GLU A 148 12.76 -6.06 -18.85
N ALA A 149 12.80 -6.44 -17.56
CA ALA A 149 12.73 -5.49 -16.46
C ALA A 149 14.11 -4.88 -16.09
N TYR A 150 15.19 -5.25 -16.78
CA TYR A 150 16.53 -4.79 -16.43
C TYR A 150 16.67 -3.27 -16.45
N ASP A 151 16.31 -2.62 -17.55
CA ASP A 151 16.53 -1.19 -17.72
C ASP A 151 15.74 -0.36 -16.69
N GLN A 152 14.49 -0.72 -16.43
CA GLN A 152 13.65 -0.03 -15.44
C GLN A 152 14.15 -0.21 -14.00
N THR A 153 14.81 -1.33 -13.68
CA THR A 153 15.37 -1.62 -12.37
C THR A 153 16.77 -0.98 -12.20
N ASN A 154 17.56 -1.00 -13.29
CA ASN A 154 18.90 -0.45 -13.31
C ASN A 154 18.90 1.09 -13.26
N LEU A 155 17.93 1.74 -13.91
CA LEU A 155 17.84 3.20 -13.96
C LEU A 155 17.72 3.82 -12.56
N ILE A 156 16.99 3.18 -11.65
CA ILE A 156 16.85 3.61 -10.25
C ILE A 156 17.94 3.03 -9.33
N ASN A 157 18.97 2.40 -9.89
CA ASN A 157 20.11 1.80 -9.17
C ASN A 157 19.69 0.83 -8.04
N LEU A 158 18.69 -0.04 -8.30
CA LEU A 158 18.19 -0.99 -7.32
C LEU A 158 19.01 -2.30 -7.28
N ILE A 159 19.71 -2.64 -8.37
CA ILE A 159 20.46 -3.90 -8.54
C ILE A 159 21.44 -4.18 -7.39
N PRO A 160 22.19 -3.20 -6.85
CA PRO A 160 23.07 -3.43 -5.69
C PRO A 160 22.33 -3.99 -4.47
N LEU A 161 21.14 -3.47 -4.11
CA LEU A 161 20.35 -3.98 -3.00
C LEU A 161 19.93 -5.44 -3.23
N HIS A 162 19.47 -5.76 -4.43
CA HIS A 162 19.08 -7.13 -4.78
C HIS A 162 20.28 -8.09 -4.78
N SER A 163 21.46 -7.62 -5.21
CA SER A 163 22.69 -8.42 -5.16
C SER A 163 23.14 -8.72 -3.73
N GLU A 164 22.81 -7.87 -2.77
CA GLU A 164 23.01 -8.09 -1.34
C GLU A 164 21.93 -9.01 -0.71
N GLY A 165 20.89 -9.40 -1.47
CA GLY A 165 19.80 -10.27 -1.02
C GLY A 165 18.58 -9.54 -0.43
N PHE A 166 18.49 -8.21 -0.56
CA PHE A 166 17.35 -7.43 -0.09
C PHE A 166 16.29 -7.29 -1.20
N LEU A 167 15.39 -8.25 -1.26
CA LEU A 167 14.36 -8.43 -2.28
C LEU A 167 12.94 -8.13 -1.76
N GLY A 168 12.84 -7.39 -0.65
CA GLY A 168 11.57 -7.07 0.01
C GLY A 168 11.11 -8.06 1.07
N ASN A 169 11.96 -9.01 1.47
CA ASN A 169 11.65 -10.01 2.50
C ASN A 169 11.17 -9.37 3.80
N GLY A 170 10.08 -9.89 4.36
CA GLY A 170 9.49 -9.41 5.60
C GLY A 170 8.62 -8.15 5.45
N ILE A 171 8.63 -7.51 4.28
CA ILE A 171 7.78 -6.35 4.01
C ILE A 171 6.44 -6.80 3.42
N LYS A 172 5.35 -6.20 3.91
CA LYS A 172 3.98 -6.42 3.46
C LYS A 172 3.51 -5.23 2.66
N ILE A 173 3.06 -5.46 1.42
CA ILE A 173 2.55 -4.42 0.51
C ILE A 173 1.06 -4.64 0.29
N GLY A 174 0.24 -3.63 0.53
CA GLY A 174 -1.16 -3.58 0.09
C GLY A 174 -1.23 -2.97 -1.30
N VAL A 175 -1.71 -3.73 -2.27
CA VAL A 175 -1.92 -3.25 -3.64
C VAL A 175 -3.39 -2.91 -3.81
N PHE A 176 -3.70 -1.62 -4.01
CA PHE A 176 -5.06 -1.09 -4.17
C PHE A 176 -5.32 -0.80 -5.64
N ASP A 177 -6.34 -1.47 -6.22
CA ASP A 177 -6.59 -1.41 -7.66
C ASP A 177 -8.04 -1.83 -8.01
N ALA A 178 -8.37 -1.87 -9.30
CA ALA A 178 -9.68 -2.26 -9.83
C ALA A 178 -9.91 -3.78 -9.91
N GLY A 179 -8.88 -4.60 -9.68
CA GLY A 179 -8.93 -6.05 -9.75
C GLY A 179 -7.61 -6.66 -10.20
N PHE A 180 -7.49 -8.00 -10.07
CA PHE A 180 -6.23 -8.72 -10.29
C PHE A 180 -6.47 -9.96 -11.18
N PHE A 181 -7.15 -9.76 -12.31
CA PHE A 181 -7.52 -10.84 -13.23
C PHE A 181 -6.34 -11.74 -13.58
N GLY A 182 -6.47 -13.04 -13.31
CA GLY A 182 -5.48 -14.05 -13.64
C GLY A 182 -4.22 -14.07 -12.77
N ALA A 183 -4.09 -13.22 -11.75
CA ALA A 183 -2.92 -13.23 -10.86
C ALA A 183 -2.78 -14.53 -10.06
N ASP A 184 -3.88 -15.27 -9.89
CA ASP A 184 -3.92 -16.62 -9.30
C ASP A 184 -3.36 -17.73 -10.21
N THR A 185 -3.16 -17.48 -11.51
CA THR A 185 -2.77 -18.49 -12.50
C THR A 185 -1.51 -18.16 -13.29
N LEU A 186 -1.19 -16.88 -13.53
CA LEU A 186 -0.06 -16.45 -14.33
C LEU A 186 1.29 -16.94 -13.78
N ASN A 187 2.20 -17.34 -14.69
CA ASN A 187 3.51 -17.91 -14.34
C ASN A 187 4.42 -16.90 -13.61
N CYS A 188 4.34 -15.63 -13.96
CA CYS A 188 5.14 -14.58 -13.31
C CYS A 188 4.88 -14.47 -11.79
N PHE A 189 3.71 -14.91 -11.31
CA PHE A 189 3.36 -14.96 -9.89
C PHE A 189 3.46 -16.36 -9.27
N LYS A 190 4.00 -17.35 -10.00
CA LYS A 190 4.09 -18.72 -9.49
C LYS A 190 4.87 -18.78 -8.18
N LYS A 191 6.04 -18.14 -8.10
CA LYS A 191 6.85 -18.09 -6.87
C LYS A 191 6.10 -17.40 -5.72
N LEU A 192 5.40 -16.29 -5.99
CA LEU A 192 4.59 -15.57 -4.99
C LEU A 192 3.49 -16.47 -4.39
N ARG A 193 2.84 -17.31 -5.22
CA ARG A 193 1.82 -18.28 -4.77
C ARG A 193 2.42 -19.47 -4.04
N ASP A 194 3.46 -20.09 -4.61
CA ASP A 194 4.10 -21.29 -4.04
C ASP A 194 4.67 -21.01 -2.64
N ASP A 195 5.18 -19.79 -2.43
CA ASP A 195 5.72 -19.32 -1.14
C ASP A 195 4.60 -18.83 -0.19
N ASN A 196 3.31 -18.90 -0.58
CA ASN A 196 2.17 -18.41 0.19
C ASN A 196 2.29 -16.93 0.60
N ARG A 197 2.83 -16.07 -0.27
CA ARG A 197 3.06 -14.65 0.03
C ARG A 197 1.93 -13.73 -0.44
N ILE A 198 0.85 -14.24 -1.03
CA ILE A 198 -0.44 -13.56 -1.13
C ILE A 198 -1.17 -13.81 0.19
N LEU A 199 -1.10 -12.86 1.12
CA LEU A 199 -1.59 -13.03 2.49
C LEU A 199 -3.10 -12.86 2.64
N GLY A 200 -3.74 -12.23 1.66
CA GLY A 200 -5.20 -12.04 1.64
C GLY A 200 -5.67 -11.23 0.43
N THR A 201 -6.95 -11.41 0.10
CA THR A 201 -7.64 -10.67 -0.96
C THR A 201 -8.93 -10.08 -0.42
N TYR A 202 -9.26 -8.85 -0.81
CA TYR A 202 -10.44 -8.13 -0.32
C TYR A 202 -11.08 -7.34 -1.47
N ASP A 203 -12.34 -7.60 -1.74
CA ASP A 203 -13.15 -6.82 -2.67
C ASP A 203 -14.09 -5.89 -1.89
N LEU A 204 -13.76 -4.60 -1.86
CA LEU A 204 -14.55 -3.58 -1.17
C LEU A 204 -15.67 -3.02 -2.03
N VAL A 205 -15.67 -3.32 -3.32
CA VAL A 205 -16.71 -2.91 -4.26
C VAL A 205 -17.93 -3.84 -4.13
N ASP A 206 -17.69 -5.15 -4.22
CA ASP A 206 -18.73 -6.17 -4.14
C ASP A 206 -18.89 -6.76 -2.72
N SER A 207 -18.00 -6.35 -1.77
CA SER A 207 -18.00 -6.77 -0.36
C SER A 207 -17.77 -8.28 -0.18
N ASP A 208 -16.82 -8.82 -0.96
CA ASP A 208 -16.37 -10.22 -0.88
C ASP A 208 -14.82 -10.32 -0.97
N ASN A 209 -14.27 -11.44 -1.42
CA ASN A 209 -12.84 -11.65 -1.58
C ASN A 209 -12.44 -12.02 -3.03
N ALA A 210 -13.37 -11.92 -3.98
CA ALA A 210 -13.16 -12.33 -5.36
C ALA A 210 -12.51 -11.21 -6.19
N VAL A 211 -11.19 -11.20 -6.28
CA VAL A 211 -10.42 -10.15 -6.98
C VAL A 211 -9.81 -10.63 -8.30
N TYR A 212 -9.78 -11.96 -8.54
CA TYR A 212 -9.04 -12.55 -9.67
C TYR A 212 -9.85 -12.65 -10.98
N ASP A 213 -11.13 -12.37 -10.94
CA ASP A 213 -12.08 -12.38 -12.08
C ASP A 213 -12.52 -10.95 -12.47
N LYS A 214 -11.86 -9.93 -11.93
CA LYS A 214 -12.18 -8.51 -12.11
C LYS A 214 -11.27 -7.85 -13.15
N HIS A 215 -10.94 -6.60 -12.98
CA HIS A 215 -10.14 -5.83 -13.93
C HIS A 215 -8.69 -6.33 -14.03
N THR A 216 -8.04 -6.09 -15.18
CA THR A 216 -6.67 -6.55 -15.47
C THR A 216 -5.58 -5.61 -14.96
N HIS A 217 -5.90 -4.35 -14.67
CA HIS A 217 -4.94 -3.29 -14.36
C HIS A 217 -4.07 -3.65 -13.15
N GLY A 218 -4.66 -4.08 -12.04
CA GLY A 218 -3.92 -4.47 -10.85
C GLY A 218 -2.98 -5.66 -11.04
N THR A 219 -3.24 -6.52 -12.04
CA THR A 219 -2.32 -7.62 -12.40
C THR A 219 -1.03 -7.08 -13.01
N TYR A 220 -1.13 -6.09 -13.89
CA TYR A 220 0.06 -5.41 -14.44
C TYR A 220 0.82 -4.66 -13.34
N VAL A 221 0.10 -3.93 -12.49
CA VAL A 221 0.65 -3.23 -11.31
C VAL A 221 1.39 -4.20 -10.38
N LEU A 222 0.76 -5.32 -10.02
CA LEU A 222 1.36 -6.35 -9.18
C LEU A 222 2.63 -6.94 -9.82
N SER A 223 2.68 -7.05 -11.16
CA SER A 223 3.86 -7.60 -11.83
C SER A 223 5.11 -6.71 -11.70
N CYS A 224 4.95 -5.39 -11.63
CA CYS A 224 6.05 -4.47 -11.36
C CYS A 224 6.70 -4.71 -10.00
N ILE A 225 5.91 -5.15 -9.01
CA ILE A 225 6.38 -5.42 -7.64
C ILE A 225 6.91 -6.84 -7.50
N SER A 226 6.09 -7.84 -7.87
CA SER A 226 6.21 -9.23 -7.37
C SER A 226 6.45 -10.26 -8.45
N ALA A 227 6.53 -9.88 -9.73
CA ALA A 227 6.86 -10.86 -10.77
C ALA A 227 8.20 -11.54 -10.48
N PHE A 228 8.28 -12.85 -10.69
CA PHE A 228 9.53 -13.60 -10.59
C PHE A 228 9.59 -14.68 -11.68
N GLN A 229 10.20 -14.32 -12.77
CA GLN A 229 10.50 -15.23 -13.88
C GLN A 229 11.85 -14.82 -14.45
N GLU A 230 12.92 -15.45 -13.94
CA GLU A 230 14.29 -15.19 -14.37
C GLU A 230 14.41 -15.26 -15.88
N ASN A 231 15.25 -14.44 -16.47
CA ASN A 231 15.46 -14.26 -17.91
C ASN A 231 14.24 -13.69 -18.67
N LEU A 232 13.15 -13.35 -17.98
CA LEU A 232 11.98 -12.78 -18.63
C LEU A 232 11.51 -11.49 -17.94
N LEU A 233 11.13 -11.56 -16.66
CA LEU A 233 10.62 -10.43 -15.89
C LEU A 233 10.79 -10.68 -14.39
N VAL A 234 11.55 -9.81 -13.71
CA VAL A 234 11.66 -9.79 -12.24
C VAL A 234 11.25 -8.43 -11.72
N GLY A 235 10.29 -8.39 -10.82
CA GLY A 235 9.80 -7.18 -10.18
C GLY A 235 10.78 -6.61 -9.15
N THR A 236 10.45 -5.43 -8.61
CA THR A 236 11.34 -4.67 -7.72
C THR A 236 11.31 -5.13 -6.26
N ALA A 237 10.37 -6.02 -5.88
CA ALA A 237 10.33 -6.68 -4.57
C ALA A 237 9.78 -8.11 -4.69
N PRO A 238 10.48 -9.02 -5.41
CA PRO A 238 9.93 -10.33 -5.73
C PRO A 238 9.78 -11.26 -4.51
N GLU A 239 10.29 -10.88 -3.33
CA GLU A 239 10.15 -11.62 -2.09
C GLU A 239 9.31 -10.91 -1.02
N ALA A 240 8.73 -9.76 -1.34
CA ALA A 240 7.72 -9.13 -0.48
C ALA A 240 6.44 -9.97 -0.41
N SER A 241 5.70 -9.85 0.69
CA SER A 241 4.35 -10.40 0.81
C SER A 241 3.32 -9.35 0.41
N VAL A 242 2.19 -9.77 -0.16
CA VAL A 242 1.18 -8.85 -0.67
C VAL A 242 -0.21 -9.14 -0.10
N TYR A 243 -0.99 -8.09 0.05
CA TYR A 243 -2.44 -8.11 0.18
C TYR A 243 -3.04 -7.40 -1.03
N LEU A 244 -4.08 -7.98 -1.63
CA LEU A 244 -4.72 -7.46 -2.83
C LEU A 244 -6.09 -6.89 -2.48
N PHE A 245 -6.28 -5.58 -2.70
CA PHE A 245 -7.52 -4.89 -2.41
C PHE A 245 -8.13 -4.36 -3.69
N ARG A 246 -9.34 -4.79 -4.00
CA ARG A 246 -10.15 -4.14 -5.02
C ARG A 246 -10.92 -3.00 -4.39
N THR A 247 -10.52 -1.76 -4.70
CA THR A 247 -11.15 -0.53 -4.22
C THR A 247 -11.98 0.16 -5.30
N GLU A 248 -11.72 -0.17 -6.58
CA GLU A 248 -12.25 0.47 -7.77
C GLU A 248 -13.25 -0.41 -8.51
N ASN A 249 -14.28 0.23 -9.06
CA ASN A 249 -15.15 -0.35 -10.07
C ASN A 249 -14.74 0.18 -11.45
N GLY A 250 -13.97 -0.56 -12.23
CA GLY A 250 -13.48 -0.13 -13.55
C GLY A 250 -14.55 0.27 -14.58
N ALA A 251 -15.85 0.18 -14.23
CA ALA A 251 -16.97 0.59 -15.07
C ALA A 251 -17.61 1.93 -14.65
N SER A 252 -17.22 2.51 -13.52
CA SER A 252 -17.75 3.78 -12.98
C SER A 252 -16.65 4.52 -12.21
N GLU A 253 -16.81 5.84 -12.08
CA GLU A 253 -15.96 6.72 -11.28
C GLU A 253 -16.86 7.50 -10.34
N THR A 254 -16.89 7.16 -9.08
CA THR A 254 -17.78 7.76 -8.09
C THR A 254 -17.06 7.97 -6.75
N LEU A 255 -17.53 8.93 -5.93
CA LEU A 255 -16.93 9.20 -4.61
C LEU A 255 -16.88 7.99 -3.68
N ILE A 256 -17.66 6.93 -3.93
CA ILE A 256 -17.62 5.71 -3.12
C ILE A 256 -16.23 5.02 -3.19
N GLU A 257 -15.49 5.21 -4.27
CA GLU A 257 -14.17 4.62 -4.47
C GLU A 257 -13.14 5.24 -3.55
N GLU A 258 -13.20 6.55 -3.30
CA GLU A 258 -12.38 7.20 -2.27
C GLU A 258 -12.63 6.59 -0.88
N TYR A 259 -13.89 6.26 -0.56
CA TYR A 259 -14.23 5.64 0.71
C TYR A 259 -13.80 4.18 0.79
N ASN A 260 -13.88 3.43 -0.30
CA ASN A 260 -13.33 2.07 -0.39
C ASN A 260 -11.82 2.10 -0.15
N TRP A 261 -11.13 3.06 -0.75
CA TRP A 261 -9.71 3.28 -0.53
C TRP A 261 -9.39 3.53 0.95
N VAL A 262 -10.09 4.45 1.59
CA VAL A 262 -9.95 4.73 3.03
C VAL A 262 -10.19 3.48 3.85
N LYS A 263 -11.23 2.71 3.53
CA LYS A 263 -11.54 1.46 4.21
C LYS A 263 -10.42 0.42 4.05
N ALA A 264 -9.86 0.29 2.84
CA ALA A 264 -8.71 -0.56 2.57
C ALA A 264 -7.49 -0.11 3.40
N ALA A 265 -7.23 1.20 3.52
CA ALA A 265 -6.15 1.73 4.32
C ALA A 265 -6.32 1.48 5.83
N GLU A 266 -7.54 1.58 6.35
CA GLU A 266 -7.87 1.17 7.72
C GLU A 266 -7.63 -0.33 7.99
N MET A 267 -7.92 -1.17 7.00
CA MET A 267 -7.63 -2.60 7.05
C MET A 267 -6.12 -2.85 6.96
N ALA A 268 -5.42 -2.13 6.07
CA ALA A 268 -3.97 -2.22 5.91
C ALA A 268 -3.24 -1.95 7.23
N ASP A 269 -3.67 -0.92 7.97
CA ASP A 269 -3.15 -0.62 9.30
C ASP A 269 -3.39 -1.77 10.29
N SER A 270 -4.61 -2.31 10.30
CA SER A 270 -4.99 -3.41 11.21
C SER A 270 -4.27 -4.73 10.88
N LEU A 271 -3.92 -4.96 9.61
CA LEU A 271 -3.19 -6.14 9.10
C LEU A 271 -1.67 -6.02 9.24
N GLY A 272 -1.14 -4.87 9.66
CA GLY A 272 0.29 -4.63 9.77
C GLY A 272 1.00 -4.47 8.43
N ILE A 273 0.33 -3.92 7.42
CA ILE A 273 0.91 -3.59 6.12
C ILE A 273 1.90 -2.43 6.28
N HIS A 274 3.05 -2.52 5.61
CA HIS A 274 4.11 -1.51 5.65
C HIS A 274 3.96 -0.46 4.56
N ILE A 275 3.58 -0.90 3.35
CA ILE A 275 3.48 -0.05 2.16
C ILE A 275 2.11 -0.23 1.53
N ILE A 276 1.45 0.86 1.18
CA ILE A 276 0.32 0.86 0.25
C ILE A 276 0.87 1.31 -1.11
N ASN A 277 0.68 0.49 -2.16
CA ASN A 277 0.76 0.96 -3.53
C ASN A 277 -0.64 1.24 -4.05
N SER A 278 -0.86 2.48 -4.48
CA SER A 278 -2.11 2.94 -5.07
C SER A 278 -1.81 3.51 -6.45
N SER A 279 -2.22 2.77 -7.49
CA SER A 279 -2.07 3.22 -8.88
C SER A 279 -3.34 3.92 -9.38
N LEU A 280 -3.91 4.76 -8.51
CA LEU A 280 -5.22 5.39 -8.63
C LEU A 280 -5.11 6.91 -8.47
N GLY A 281 -6.13 7.63 -8.94
CA GLY A 281 -6.18 9.07 -8.75
C GLY A 281 -7.54 9.66 -9.16
N TYR A 282 -8.07 10.55 -8.33
CA TYR A 282 -9.42 11.10 -8.45
C TYR A 282 -9.39 12.58 -8.75
N THR A 283 -10.10 12.97 -9.79
CA THR A 283 -10.29 14.36 -10.22
C THR A 283 -11.68 14.59 -10.79
N PHE A 284 -12.13 13.71 -11.67
CA PHE A 284 -13.44 13.81 -12.32
C PHE A 284 -14.25 12.54 -12.08
N PHE A 285 -15.52 12.73 -11.76
CA PHE A 285 -16.46 11.67 -11.48
C PHE A 285 -17.59 11.62 -12.54
N ASP A 286 -18.33 10.52 -12.57
CA ASP A 286 -19.48 10.32 -13.44
C ASP A 286 -20.58 11.38 -13.20
N ASP A 287 -20.75 11.83 -11.95
CA ASP A 287 -21.52 13.03 -11.63
C ASP A 287 -20.57 14.22 -11.49
N SER A 288 -20.68 15.17 -12.42
CA SER A 288 -19.81 16.35 -12.44
C SER A 288 -19.93 17.27 -11.22
N ASN A 289 -20.98 17.11 -10.40
CA ASN A 289 -21.10 17.83 -9.13
C ASN A 289 -20.15 17.30 -8.06
N ASP A 290 -19.65 16.08 -8.24
CA ASP A 290 -18.70 15.43 -7.35
C ASP A 290 -17.24 15.72 -7.75
N ASN A 291 -17.00 16.37 -8.91
CA ASN A 291 -15.66 16.66 -9.42
C ASN A 291 -14.86 17.50 -8.44
N HIS A 292 -13.62 17.09 -8.23
CA HIS A 292 -12.65 17.95 -7.58
C HIS A 292 -12.19 19.09 -8.47
N THR A 293 -11.77 20.15 -7.84
CA THR A 293 -11.12 21.31 -8.48
C THR A 293 -9.63 21.31 -8.14
N TYR A 294 -8.84 22.11 -8.84
CA TYR A 294 -7.43 22.24 -8.47
C TYR A 294 -7.24 22.81 -7.05
N ASP A 295 -8.16 23.65 -6.59
CA ASP A 295 -8.13 24.21 -5.24
C ASP A 295 -8.29 23.14 -4.14
N ASP A 296 -8.84 21.95 -4.49
CA ASP A 296 -8.97 20.83 -3.58
C ASP A 296 -7.69 20.00 -3.45
N MET A 297 -6.69 20.27 -4.33
CA MET A 297 -5.38 19.57 -4.29
C MET A 297 -4.43 20.27 -3.31
N ASP A 298 -4.88 20.43 -2.07
CA ASP A 298 -4.22 21.15 -0.97
C ASP A 298 -3.64 20.23 0.12
N GLY A 299 -3.75 18.91 -0.07
CA GLY A 299 -3.35 17.90 0.90
C GLY A 299 -4.36 17.66 2.03
N ASN A 300 -5.46 18.41 2.10
CA ASN A 300 -6.37 18.39 3.27
C ASN A 300 -7.86 18.29 2.92
N THR A 301 -8.26 18.65 1.70
CA THR A 301 -9.67 18.77 1.33
C THR A 301 -10.30 17.43 1.01
N THR A 302 -9.74 16.64 0.09
CA THR A 302 -10.36 15.39 -0.34
C THR A 302 -10.31 14.31 0.75
N ILE A 303 -11.32 13.43 0.76
CA ILE A 303 -11.40 12.40 1.80
C ILE A 303 -10.29 11.36 1.68
N ILE A 304 -9.95 11.02 0.43
CA ILE A 304 -8.91 10.03 0.16
C ILE A 304 -7.53 10.56 0.56
N THR A 305 -7.20 11.82 0.27
CA THR A 305 -5.94 12.44 0.66
C THR A 305 -5.78 12.47 2.18
N ARG A 306 -6.83 12.89 2.89
CA ARG A 306 -6.85 12.85 4.36
C ARG A 306 -6.70 11.43 4.90
N GLY A 307 -7.30 10.44 4.24
CA GLY A 307 -7.15 9.03 4.59
C GLY A 307 -5.72 8.54 4.39
N ALA A 308 -5.07 8.96 3.29
CA ALA A 308 -3.68 8.63 2.98
C ALA A 308 -2.70 9.21 4.01
N ASP A 309 -2.89 10.48 4.41
CA ASP A 309 -2.07 11.09 5.46
C ASP A 309 -2.31 10.46 6.85
N ILE A 310 -3.53 10.04 7.15
CA ILE A 310 -3.79 9.24 8.36
C ILE A 310 -3.04 7.91 8.27
N ALA A 311 -3.07 7.19 7.14
CA ALA A 311 -2.32 5.95 6.94
C ALA A 311 -0.82 6.17 7.16
N ALA A 312 -0.26 7.25 6.61
CA ALA A 312 1.13 7.62 6.81
C ALA A 312 1.46 7.93 8.27
N SER A 313 0.56 8.62 8.99
CA SER A 313 0.71 8.88 10.44
C SER A 313 0.67 7.60 11.29
N LYS A 314 0.10 6.53 10.75
CA LYS A 314 0.07 5.19 11.34
C LYS A 314 1.28 4.33 10.93
N GLY A 315 2.30 4.95 10.29
CA GLY A 315 3.58 4.32 9.92
C GLY A 315 3.52 3.52 8.61
N ILE A 316 2.50 3.69 7.80
CA ILE A 316 2.41 3.09 6.47
C ILE A 316 3.04 4.05 5.45
N LEU A 317 3.90 3.56 4.58
CA LEU A 317 4.35 4.32 3.42
C LEU A 317 3.28 4.25 2.32
N VAL A 318 2.68 5.38 1.99
CA VAL A 318 1.70 5.47 0.90
C VAL A 318 2.41 5.92 -0.37
N VAL A 319 2.56 5.02 -1.33
CA VAL A 319 3.12 5.28 -2.67
C VAL A 319 1.97 5.37 -3.65
N ASN A 320 1.83 6.51 -4.30
CA ASN A 320 0.71 6.77 -5.22
C ASN A 320 1.18 7.30 -6.56
N SER A 321 0.51 6.88 -7.63
CA SER A 321 0.75 7.43 -8.97
C SER A 321 0.37 8.90 -9.05
N ALA A 322 1.16 9.73 -9.76
CA ALA A 322 0.87 11.15 -9.92
C ALA A 322 -0.37 11.44 -10.79
N GLY A 323 -0.74 10.49 -11.66
CA GLY A 323 -1.81 10.62 -12.64
C GLY A 323 -1.30 10.77 -14.07
N ASN A 324 -2.20 10.66 -15.05
CA ASN A 324 -1.88 10.62 -16.48
C ASN A 324 -2.53 11.78 -17.25
N SER A 325 -2.71 12.92 -16.60
CA SER A 325 -3.43 14.08 -17.16
C SER A 325 -2.53 15.18 -17.71
N GLY A 326 -1.20 14.98 -17.78
CA GLY A 326 -0.22 16.00 -18.17
C GLY A 326 -0.49 16.68 -19.51
N THR A 327 -1.09 15.98 -20.46
CA THR A 327 -1.52 16.53 -21.78
C THR A 327 -3.00 16.89 -21.85
N GLN A 328 -3.74 16.69 -20.76
CA GLN A 328 -5.18 16.97 -20.68
C GLN A 328 -5.45 18.36 -20.07
N GLY A 329 -6.72 18.78 -20.07
CA GLY A 329 -7.11 20.07 -19.47
C GLY A 329 -6.82 20.19 -17.98
N TRP A 330 -6.86 19.09 -17.24
CA TRP A 330 -6.51 19.04 -15.81
C TRP A 330 -5.01 19.25 -15.57
N ARG A 331 -4.15 18.52 -16.23
CA ARG A 331 -2.68 18.49 -16.21
C ARG A 331 -2.00 18.22 -14.87
N TYR A 332 -2.59 18.54 -13.75
CA TYR A 332 -1.98 18.45 -12.42
C TYR A 332 -2.11 17.05 -11.82
N ILE A 333 -1.43 16.83 -10.70
CA ILE A 333 -1.67 15.65 -9.86
C ILE A 333 -3.13 15.59 -9.42
N GLY A 334 -3.63 14.41 -9.09
CA GLY A 334 -4.95 14.19 -8.50
C GLY A 334 -4.85 13.68 -7.07
N ALA A 335 -6.00 13.65 -6.36
CA ALA A 335 -6.05 13.03 -5.04
C ALA A 335 -5.87 11.49 -5.15
N PRO A 336 -5.10 10.84 -4.25
CA PRO A 336 -4.44 11.36 -3.06
C PRO A 336 -2.97 11.77 -3.27
N ALA A 337 -2.48 11.88 -4.52
CA ALA A 337 -1.09 12.23 -4.81
C ALA A 337 -0.66 13.62 -4.28
N ASP A 338 -1.65 14.50 -3.99
CA ASP A 338 -1.47 15.80 -3.38
C ASP A 338 -1.17 15.76 -1.87
N GLY A 339 -1.34 14.60 -1.21
CA GLY A 339 -1.16 14.46 0.24
C GLY A 339 0.25 14.80 0.72
N ASP A 340 0.34 15.37 1.93
CA ASP A 340 1.61 15.81 2.53
C ASP A 340 2.59 14.66 2.74
N SER A 341 2.08 13.52 3.19
CA SER A 341 2.84 12.33 3.53
C SER A 341 2.72 11.21 2.48
N VAL A 342 2.14 11.53 1.33
CA VAL A 342 2.02 10.60 0.19
C VAL A 342 3.23 10.73 -0.72
N PHE A 343 3.86 9.60 -1.03
CA PHE A 343 4.97 9.52 -1.98
C PHE A 343 4.41 9.43 -3.40
N SER A 344 4.25 10.58 -4.05
CA SER A 344 3.68 10.73 -5.40
C SER A 344 4.75 10.48 -6.46
N ILE A 345 4.46 9.60 -7.42
CA ILE A 345 5.42 9.11 -8.40
C ILE A 345 5.00 9.50 -9.82
N GLY A 346 5.84 10.33 -10.47
CA GLY A 346 5.73 10.68 -11.89
C GLY A 346 6.29 9.60 -12.81
N ALA A 347 6.12 9.77 -14.12
CA ALA A 347 6.56 8.81 -15.12
C ALA A 347 7.67 9.35 -16.03
N ILE A 348 8.70 8.52 -16.22
CA ILE A 348 9.80 8.67 -17.20
C ILE A 348 9.88 7.42 -18.08
N ASN A 349 10.66 7.52 -19.19
CA ASN A 349 11.11 6.36 -19.95
C ASN A 349 12.47 5.85 -19.42
N THR A 350 13.00 4.80 -20.03
CA THR A 350 14.32 4.23 -19.66
C THR A 350 15.51 5.11 -20.02
N ASP A 351 15.32 6.16 -20.83
CA ASP A 351 16.33 7.18 -21.14
C ASP A 351 16.31 8.34 -20.12
N GLY A 352 15.40 8.33 -19.15
CA GLY A 352 15.22 9.36 -18.13
C GLY A 352 14.39 10.58 -18.60
N GLU A 353 13.74 10.48 -19.75
CA GLU A 353 12.87 11.55 -20.26
C GLU A 353 11.50 11.51 -19.61
N VAL A 354 11.00 12.65 -19.16
CA VAL A 354 9.68 12.76 -18.50
C VAL A 354 8.57 12.54 -19.53
N ALA A 355 7.66 11.63 -19.23
CA ALA A 355 6.52 11.34 -20.08
C ALA A 355 5.57 12.54 -20.15
N ASP A 356 5.15 12.91 -21.36
CA ASP A 356 4.24 14.04 -21.55
C ASP A 356 2.89 13.87 -20.82
N PHE A 357 2.41 12.64 -20.74
CA PHE A 357 1.15 12.31 -20.05
C PHE A 357 1.26 12.40 -18.53
N SER A 358 2.47 12.32 -17.93
CA SER A 358 2.63 12.36 -16.48
C SER A 358 2.05 13.65 -15.92
N SER A 359 1.11 13.52 -14.98
CA SER A 359 0.60 14.66 -14.22
C SER A 359 1.71 15.30 -13.41
N TYR A 360 1.59 16.58 -13.15
CA TYR A 360 2.64 17.37 -12.52
C TYR A 360 2.10 18.36 -11.49
N GLY A 361 3.01 18.95 -10.73
CA GLY A 361 2.73 19.93 -9.70
C GLY A 361 2.65 21.38 -10.22
N PRO A 362 2.77 22.32 -9.33
CA PRO A 362 2.78 22.10 -7.87
C PRO A 362 1.39 21.72 -7.35
N THR A 363 1.25 21.41 -6.05
CA THR A 363 -0.03 21.48 -5.36
C THR A 363 -0.53 22.93 -5.28
N VAL A 364 -1.81 23.15 -5.00
CA VAL A 364 -2.35 24.52 -4.90
C VAL A 364 -1.69 25.36 -3.81
N ASP A 365 -1.22 24.72 -2.74
CA ASP A 365 -0.46 25.33 -1.65
C ASP A 365 1.07 25.40 -1.92
N GLY A 366 1.51 25.05 -3.14
CA GLY A 366 2.86 25.25 -3.64
C GLY A 366 3.89 24.19 -3.25
N ARG A 367 3.45 22.99 -2.78
CA ARG A 367 4.38 21.87 -2.52
C ARG A 367 4.84 21.22 -3.82
N ILE A 368 6.09 20.75 -3.82
CA ILE A 368 6.68 19.99 -4.93
C ILE A 368 5.99 18.64 -5.04
N LYS A 369 5.37 18.39 -6.19
CA LYS A 369 4.79 17.12 -6.60
C LYS A 369 4.96 16.96 -8.13
N PRO A 370 5.10 15.71 -8.65
CA PRO A 370 5.32 14.49 -7.87
C PRO A 370 6.58 14.60 -7.01
N ASN A 371 6.78 13.70 -6.04
CA ASN A 371 8.01 13.72 -5.25
C ASN A 371 9.22 13.31 -6.11
N ILE A 372 9.08 12.20 -6.84
CA ILE A 372 10.12 11.66 -7.73
C ILE A 372 9.48 11.07 -9.00
N CYS A 373 10.30 10.64 -9.95
CA CYS A 373 9.86 9.89 -11.11
C CYS A 373 10.47 8.47 -11.14
N GLY A 374 9.68 7.52 -11.63
CA GLY A 374 10.10 6.16 -11.97
C GLY A 374 9.71 5.81 -13.41
N VAL A 375 10.18 4.66 -13.92
CA VAL A 375 9.83 4.23 -15.28
C VAL A 375 8.34 3.89 -15.35
N GLY A 376 7.60 4.73 -16.09
CA GLY A 376 6.17 4.59 -16.35
C GLY A 376 5.83 4.76 -17.84
N TRP A 377 6.85 4.93 -18.68
CA TRP A 377 6.71 4.98 -20.13
C TRP A 377 7.54 3.84 -20.73
N GLY A 378 6.84 2.87 -21.35
CA GLY A 378 7.44 1.64 -21.84
C GLY A 378 7.83 0.66 -20.72
N THR A 379 7.07 0.62 -19.63
CA THR A 379 7.34 -0.27 -18.50
C THR A 379 7.04 -1.71 -18.86
N ALA A 380 8.01 -2.60 -18.64
CA ALA A 380 7.86 -4.04 -18.81
C ALA A 380 6.96 -4.62 -17.70
N VAL A 381 5.89 -5.31 -18.10
CA VAL A 381 4.90 -5.95 -17.21
C VAL A 381 4.56 -7.36 -17.69
N CYS A 382 4.02 -8.20 -16.82
CA CYS A 382 3.57 -9.54 -17.18
C CYS A 382 2.27 -9.49 -17.97
N SER A 383 2.23 -10.06 -19.18
CA SER A 383 1.01 -10.17 -19.98
C SER A 383 0.29 -11.50 -19.77
N PHE A 384 -0.99 -11.57 -20.22
CA PHE A 384 -1.87 -12.72 -19.98
C PHE A 384 -1.51 -13.97 -20.83
N ASP A 385 -0.63 -13.84 -21.80
CA ASP A 385 -0.07 -14.96 -22.55
C ASP A 385 1.28 -15.45 -21.97
N ASN A 386 1.59 -15.07 -20.73
CA ASN A 386 2.85 -15.35 -20.02
C ASN A 386 4.10 -14.80 -20.74
N LYS A 387 3.94 -13.68 -21.44
CA LYS A 387 5.04 -12.91 -22.03
C LYS A 387 5.17 -11.57 -21.32
N VAL A 388 6.03 -10.73 -21.84
CA VAL A 388 6.17 -9.33 -21.41
C VAL A 388 5.39 -8.43 -22.37
N ALA A 389 4.69 -7.46 -21.80
CA ALA A 389 4.13 -6.32 -22.51
C ALA A 389 4.79 -5.04 -22.00
N PHE A 390 4.80 -3.99 -22.84
CA PHE A 390 5.30 -2.66 -22.45
C PHE A 390 4.13 -1.71 -22.40
N LEU A 391 3.91 -1.11 -21.21
CA LEU A 391 2.76 -0.25 -20.93
C LEU A 391 3.19 1.14 -20.50
N ASN A 392 2.27 2.11 -20.68
CA ASN A 392 2.48 3.51 -20.32
C ASN A 392 1.49 3.91 -19.22
N GLY A 393 1.99 4.62 -18.21
CA GLY A 393 1.19 5.16 -17.12
C GLY A 393 2.01 5.34 -15.85
N THR A 394 1.72 6.38 -15.08
CA THR A 394 2.23 6.54 -13.71
C THR A 394 1.75 5.39 -12.82
N SER A 395 0.73 4.65 -13.24
CA SER A 395 0.27 3.41 -12.63
C SER A 395 1.34 2.30 -12.60
N PHE A 396 2.41 2.42 -13.40
CA PHE A 396 3.52 1.45 -13.43
C PHE A 396 4.77 1.99 -12.74
N SER A 397 5.04 3.29 -12.79
CA SER A 397 6.14 3.90 -12.02
C SER A 397 5.92 3.83 -10.51
N SER A 398 4.67 3.98 -10.06
CA SER A 398 4.30 3.84 -8.64
C SER A 398 4.65 2.46 -8.07
N PRO A 399 4.19 1.32 -8.63
CA PRO A 399 4.50 0.00 -8.10
C PRO A 399 5.98 -0.36 -8.23
N LEU A 400 6.69 0.06 -9.29
CA LEU A 400 8.14 -0.09 -9.38
C LEU A 400 8.83 0.58 -8.18
N THR A 401 8.42 1.80 -7.85
CA THR A 401 8.93 2.52 -6.68
C THR A 401 8.51 1.87 -5.37
N ALA A 402 7.26 1.44 -5.23
CA ALA A 402 6.76 0.78 -4.01
C ALA A 402 7.54 -0.51 -3.71
N GLY A 403 7.85 -1.31 -4.74
CA GLY A 403 8.70 -2.49 -4.59
C GLY A 403 10.15 -2.12 -4.25
N ALA A 404 10.74 -1.11 -4.91
CA ALA A 404 12.08 -0.64 -4.58
C ALA A 404 12.18 -0.13 -3.13
N MET A 405 11.14 0.59 -2.65
CA MET A 405 11.02 0.98 -1.24
C MET A 405 10.90 -0.23 -0.31
N ALA A 406 10.20 -1.29 -0.70
CA ALA A 406 10.13 -2.52 0.08
C ALA A 406 11.50 -3.21 0.17
N SER A 407 12.25 -3.26 -0.92
CA SER A 407 13.60 -3.79 -0.94
C SER A 407 14.55 -2.97 -0.05
N LEU A 408 14.47 -1.63 -0.11
CA LEU A 408 15.23 -0.75 0.76
C LEU A 408 14.81 -0.91 2.23
N TRP A 409 13.51 -0.97 2.51
CA TRP A 409 13.00 -1.13 3.87
C TRP A 409 13.40 -2.48 4.48
N SER A 410 13.47 -3.55 3.68
CA SER A 410 13.94 -4.85 4.14
C SER A 410 15.39 -4.85 4.63
N LYS A 411 16.22 -3.91 4.12
CA LYS A 411 17.58 -3.68 4.60
C LYS A 411 17.64 -2.80 5.84
N PHE A 412 16.75 -1.80 5.93
CA PHE A 412 16.74 -0.80 7.00
C PHE A 412 15.40 -0.76 7.76
N PRO A 413 15.02 -1.84 8.40
CA PRO A 413 13.70 -1.98 8.98
C PRO A 413 13.44 -1.13 10.23
N LEU A 414 14.48 -0.49 10.77
CA LEU A 414 14.38 0.48 11.86
C LEU A 414 14.01 1.89 11.38
N ALA A 415 14.23 2.17 10.11
CA ALA A 415 13.82 3.43 9.51
C ALA A 415 12.29 3.46 9.40
N ASN A 416 11.67 4.57 9.73
CA ASN A 416 10.24 4.73 9.54
C ASN A 416 9.90 5.13 8.08
N ASN A 417 8.62 5.09 7.74
CA ASN A 417 8.11 5.39 6.40
C ASN A 417 8.58 6.76 5.87
N ILE A 418 8.52 7.80 6.69
CA ILE A 418 8.88 9.18 6.29
C ILE A 418 10.39 9.33 6.11
N GLU A 419 11.18 8.68 6.96
CA GLU A 419 12.64 8.69 6.82
C GLU A 419 13.08 8.02 5.53
N LEU A 420 12.54 6.83 5.22
CA LEU A 420 12.83 6.14 3.96
C LEU A 420 12.49 7.01 2.75
N MET A 421 11.30 7.61 2.72
CA MET A 421 10.88 8.52 1.67
C MET A 421 11.90 9.66 1.48
N ARG A 422 12.28 10.33 2.58
CA ARG A 422 13.23 11.45 2.54
C ARG A 422 14.63 11.06 2.07
N TYR A 423 15.12 9.86 2.42
CA TYR A 423 16.42 9.41 1.95
C TYR A 423 16.41 9.10 0.45
N VAL A 424 15.31 8.55 -0.06
CA VAL A 424 15.12 8.31 -1.48
C VAL A 424 14.96 9.64 -2.26
N GLU A 425 14.21 10.61 -1.74
CA GLU A 425 14.15 11.96 -2.32
C GLU A 425 15.55 12.61 -2.39
N LYS A 426 16.33 12.50 -1.31
CA LYS A 426 17.69 13.10 -1.24
C LYS A 426 18.68 12.45 -2.20
N SER A 427 18.49 11.19 -2.58
CA SER A 427 19.32 10.49 -3.56
C SER A 427 18.96 10.84 -5.01
N ALA A 428 17.85 11.55 -5.22
CA ALA A 428 17.37 11.84 -6.56
C ALA A 428 18.22 12.92 -7.26
N ASP A 429 18.40 12.78 -8.57
CA ASP A 429 19.33 13.54 -9.40
C ASP A 429 19.06 15.05 -9.44
N ARG A 430 17.85 15.51 -9.09
CA ARG A 430 17.42 16.91 -9.05
C ARG A 430 17.13 17.43 -7.64
N TYR A 431 17.56 16.72 -6.61
CA TYR A 431 17.20 17.07 -5.22
C TYR A 431 17.47 18.53 -4.87
N LEU A 432 18.58 19.12 -5.36
CA LEU A 432 18.94 20.50 -5.08
C LEU A 432 18.19 21.53 -5.97
N ASN A 433 17.61 21.10 -7.09
CA ASN A 433 16.87 21.94 -8.03
C ASN A 433 15.65 21.18 -8.57
N PRO A 434 14.67 20.91 -7.71
CA PRO A 434 13.46 20.18 -8.10
C PRO A 434 12.59 21.00 -9.06
N ASP A 435 11.77 20.31 -9.84
CA ASP A 435 10.82 20.92 -10.76
C ASP A 435 9.41 20.31 -10.60
N ASP A 436 8.41 20.95 -11.21
CA ASP A 436 7.02 20.50 -11.11
C ASP A 436 6.72 19.28 -11.99
N ARG A 437 7.63 18.88 -12.89
CA ARG A 437 7.42 17.76 -13.82
C ARG A 437 7.88 16.42 -13.27
N CYS A 438 9.00 16.42 -12.53
CA CYS A 438 9.61 15.21 -12.00
C CYS A 438 9.98 15.32 -10.50
N GLY A 439 9.58 16.40 -9.85
CA GLY A 439 9.89 16.65 -8.45
C GLY A 439 11.40 16.70 -8.20
N TYR A 440 11.85 15.90 -7.24
CA TYR A 440 13.28 15.76 -6.95
C TYR A 440 14.06 14.95 -7.98
N GLY A 441 13.39 14.39 -9.01
CA GLY A 441 14.04 13.70 -10.12
C GLY A 441 13.99 12.18 -10.03
N ILE A 442 15.01 11.52 -10.59
CA ILE A 442 15.16 10.07 -10.64
C ILE A 442 15.92 9.62 -9.39
N PRO A 443 15.34 8.72 -8.55
CA PRO A 443 15.99 8.27 -7.33
C PRO A 443 17.15 7.31 -7.62
N ASP A 444 18.15 7.31 -6.73
CA ASP A 444 19.23 6.33 -6.68
C ASP A 444 19.12 5.50 -5.38
N PHE A 445 18.59 4.27 -5.48
CA PHE A 445 18.39 3.40 -4.33
C PHE A 445 19.71 2.89 -3.73
N GLY A 446 20.78 2.81 -4.51
CA GLY A 446 22.12 2.48 -4.03
C GLY A 446 22.69 3.61 -3.17
N GLU A 447 22.56 4.88 -3.60
CA GLU A 447 22.95 6.05 -2.82
C GLU A 447 22.08 6.19 -1.55
N ALA A 448 20.75 6.05 -1.66
CA ALA A 448 19.84 6.06 -0.52
C ALA A 448 20.23 4.98 0.52
N SER A 449 20.56 3.77 0.05
CA SER A 449 21.05 2.67 0.90
C SER A 449 22.37 3.02 1.60
N THR A 450 23.31 3.64 0.88
CA THR A 450 24.58 4.07 1.45
C THR A 450 24.39 5.14 2.52
N ALA A 451 23.52 6.12 2.27
CA ALA A 451 23.20 7.18 3.21
C ALA A 451 22.50 6.63 4.47
N LEU A 452 21.54 5.72 4.32
CA LEU A 452 20.86 5.05 5.43
C LEU A 452 21.82 4.18 6.25
N SER A 453 22.82 3.52 5.63
CA SER A 453 23.84 2.72 6.33
C SER A 453 24.71 3.54 7.28
N SER A 454 24.79 4.86 7.09
CA SER A 454 25.50 5.76 8.01
C SER A 454 24.72 6.04 9.31
N VAL A 455 23.40 5.80 9.32
CA VAL A 455 22.50 6.09 10.44
C VAL A 455 21.94 4.82 11.07
N TYR A 456 21.60 3.85 10.23
CA TYR A 456 20.97 2.59 10.65
C TYR A 456 21.91 1.40 10.43
N PRO A 457 21.98 0.45 11.39
CA PRO A 457 22.69 -0.79 11.14
C PRO A 457 21.97 -1.59 10.04
N SER A 458 22.72 -2.08 9.07
CA SER A 458 22.21 -3.01 8.07
C SER A 458 22.11 -4.42 8.64
N PHE A 459 21.13 -5.19 8.19
CA PHE A 459 20.94 -6.58 8.58
C PHE A 459 21.31 -7.49 7.42
N GLU A 460 22.49 -8.10 7.52
CA GLU A 460 22.96 -9.04 6.51
C GLU A 460 22.50 -10.48 6.82
N SER A 461 22.14 -11.21 5.79
CA SER A 461 21.86 -12.64 5.94
C SER A 461 23.08 -13.36 6.53
N GLY A 462 22.82 -14.15 7.57
CA GLY A 462 23.89 -14.90 8.26
C GLY A 462 24.60 -14.14 9.38
N GLN A 463 24.18 -12.91 9.71
CA GLN A 463 24.74 -12.14 10.83
C GLN A 463 23.67 -11.83 11.89
N LEU A 464 24.12 -11.66 13.13
CA LEU A 464 23.36 -11.08 14.23
C LEU A 464 23.87 -9.65 14.48
N THR A 465 22.99 -8.69 14.28
CA THR A 465 23.26 -7.29 14.63
C THR A 465 22.75 -7.03 16.04
N VAL A 466 23.56 -6.38 16.88
CA VAL A 466 23.19 -5.99 18.25
C VAL A 466 23.57 -4.55 18.47
N TYR A 467 22.59 -3.73 18.90
CA TYR A 467 22.79 -2.30 19.11
C TYR A 467 21.81 -1.73 20.18
N PRO A 468 22.16 -0.59 20.81
CA PRO A 468 23.48 0.02 20.75
C PRO A 468 24.54 -0.90 21.37
N ASN A 469 25.77 -0.77 20.95
CA ASN A 469 26.90 -1.48 21.54
C ASN A 469 28.11 -0.52 21.54
N PRO A 470 28.46 0.06 22.67
CA PRO A 470 27.98 -0.22 24.06
C PRO A 470 26.52 0.17 24.33
N SER A 471 25.91 -0.46 25.36
CA SER A 471 24.52 -0.28 25.76
C SER A 471 24.43 0.11 27.26
N GLU A 472 23.43 0.93 27.58
CA GLU A 472 23.07 1.31 28.97
C GLU A 472 21.96 0.40 29.56
N GLY A 473 21.80 -0.83 29.04
CA GLY A 473 20.85 -1.82 29.57
C GLY A 473 19.63 -2.09 28.68
N GLU A 474 19.55 -1.42 27.52
CA GLU A 474 18.61 -1.73 26.45
C GLU A 474 19.36 -2.29 25.25
N LEU A 475 18.92 -3.40 24.68
CA LEU A 475 19.52 -4.00 23.51
C LEU A 475 18.46 -4.34 22.45
N ASN A 476 18.78 -4.01 21.23
CA ASN A 476 18.03 -4.42 20.05
C ASN A 476 18.86 -5.46 19.29
N PHE A 477 18.18 -6.47 18.79
CA PHE A 477 18.75 -7.57 18.04
C PHE A 477 18.06 -7.65 16.68
N GLY A 478 18.84 -7.65 15.62
CA GLY A 478 18.36 -7.84 14.26
C GLY A 478 19.05 -9.01 13.59
N PHE A 479 18.28 -9.83 12.87
CA PHE A 479 18.78 -10.99 12.14
C PHE A 479 17.82 -11.38 11.02
N VAL A 480 18.33 -12.10 10.02
CA VAL A 480 17.51 -12.63 8.92
C VAL A 480 17.29 -14.13 9.13
N ALA A 481 16.02 -14.56 9.17
CA ALA A 481 15.65 -15.97 9.24
C ALA A 481 15.24 -16.49 7.86
N ASP A 482 15.75 -17.63 7.43
CA ASP A 482 15.44 -18.23 6.13
C ASP A 482 13.99 -18.78 6.08
N THR A 483 13.46 -19.18 7.24
CA THR A 483 12.10 -19.72 7.40
C THR A 483 11.54 -19.29 8.75
N GLN A 484 10.23 -19.38 8.91
CA GLN A 484 9.62 -19.22 10.23
C GLN A 484 10.17 -20.28 11.20
N VAL A 485 10.62 -19.85 12.38
CA VAL A 485 11.26 -20.72 13.37
C VAL A 485 11.10 -20.18 14.79
N THR A 486 10.94 -21.09 15.74
CA THR A 486 11.08 -20.78 17.16
C THR A 486 12.50 -21.10 17.60
N GLY A 487 13.18 -20.13 18.19
CA GLY A 487 14.56 -20.20 18.62
C GLY A 487 14.77 -19.71 20.05
N SER A 488 16.03 -19.51 20.43
CA SER A 488 16.42 -18.93 21.73
C SER A 488 17.45 -17.83 21.56
N LEU A 489 17.30 -16.77 22.33
CA LEU A 489 18.33 -15.76 22.57
C LEU A 489 18.89 -15.98 23.97
N GLU A 490 20.19 -16.12 24.07
CA GLU A 490 20.91 -16.38 25.31
C GLU A 490 22.04 -15.37 25.46
N MET A 491 22.28 -14.90 26.69
CA MET A 491 23.45 -14.07 27.02
C MET A 491 24.27 -14.73 28.10
N PHE A 492 25.59 -14.71 27.91
CA PHE A 492 26.57 -15.31 28.83
C PHE A 492 27.56 -14.24 29.28
N ASP A 493 27.96 -14.31 30.55
CA ASP A 493 29.09 -13.53 31.05
C ASP A 493 30.46 -14.10 30.57
N LEU A 494 31.53 -13.41 30.92
CA LEU A 494 32.88 -13.83 30.55
C LEU A 494 33.30 -15.19 31.16
N MET A 495 32.60 -15.65 32.21
CA MET A 495 32.82 -16.96 32.84
C MET A 495 31.97 -18.04 32.17
N GLY A 496 31.21 -17.73 31.14
CA GLY A 496 30.32 -18.66 30.44
C GLY A 496 29.01 -18.96 31.20
N ARG A 497 28.68 -18.22 32.23
CA ARG A 497 27.41 -18.38 32.97
C ARG A 497 26.28 -17.73 32.19
N LEU A 498 25.17 -18.43 32.02
CA LEU A 498 23.95 -17.91 31.44
C LEU A 498 23.36 -16.83 32.36
N VAL A 499 23.21 -15.60 31.87
CA VAL A 499 22.70 -14.45 32.63
C VAL A 499 21.36 -13.95 32.10
N TYR A 500 20.99 -14.30 30.86
CA TYR A 500 19.70 -13.99 30.25
C TYR A 500 19.32 -15.08 29.24
N SER A 501 18.03 -15.40 29.16
CA SER A 501 17.46 -16.27 28.12
C SER A 501 16.05 -15.88 27.77
N ALA A 502 15.72 -15.86 26.49
CA ALA A 502 14.37 -15.62 25.96
C ALA A 502 14.09 -16.53 24.76
N THR A 503 12.82 -16.94 24.62
CA THR A 503 12.34 -17.60 23.41
C THR A 503 12.12 -16.54 22.32
N VAL A 504 12.56 -16.84 21.10
CA VAL A 504 12.41 -15.98 19.93
C VAL A 504 11.57 -16.70 18.89
N ASN A 505 10.43 -16.12 18.53
CA ASN A 505 9.64 -16.56 17.39
C ASN A 505 10.03 -15.67 16.20
N ALA A 506 10.72 -16.25 15.24
CA ALA A 506 11.18 -15.56 14.05
C ALA A 506 10.30 -15.91 12.86
N ASN A 507 9.88 -14.89 12.11
CA ASN A 507 9.26 -15.05 10.81
C ASN A 507 10.33 -15.17 9.71
N GLN A 508 9.96 -15.70 8.55
CA GLN A 508 10.86 -15.66 7.40
C GLN A 508 11.18 -14.21 7.04
N GLY A 509 12.44 -13.91 6.77
CA GLY A 509 12.94 -12.56 6.49
C GLY A 509 13.59 -11.90 7.70
N THR A 510 13.57 -10.58 7.75
CA THR A 510 14.23 -9.81 8.79
C THR A 510 13.39 -9.79 10.07
N ASN A 511 14.05 -10.03 11.19
CA ASN A 511 13.44 -10.10 12.52
C ASN A 511 14.12 -9.14 13.48
N TYR A 512 13.36 -8.64 14.45
CA TYR A 512 13.82 -7.78 15.54
C TYR A 512 13.37 -8.34 16.86
N LEU A 513 14.23 -8.11 17.84
CA LEU A 513 13.91 -8.34 19.22
C LEU A 513 14.46 -7.16 20.03
N LYS A 514 13.60 -6.47 20.75
CA LYS A 514 13.99 -5.46 21.72
C LYS A 514 13.96 -6.07 23.12
N ILE A 515 15.01 -5.85 23.89
CA ILE A 515 15.06 -6.22 25.30
C ILE A 515 15.33 -4.94 26.11
N GLU A 516 14.37 -4.59 26.92
CA GLU A 516 14.47 -3.47 27.86
C GLU A 516 14.79 -3.99 29.26
N ASN A 517 15.48 -3.18 30.06
CA ASN A 517 15.76 -3.47 31.46
C ASN A 517 16.45 -4.82 31.70
N LEU A 518 17.54 -5.07 31.00
CA LEU A 518 18.32 -6.32 31.12
C LEU A 518 18.78 -6.63 32.54
N GLY A 519 18.89 -5.61 33.43
CA GLY A 519 19.30 -5.79 34.82
C GLY A 519 20.70 -6.37 34.98
N LEU A 520 21.54 -6.27 33.95
CA LEU A 520 22.91 -6.76 33.94
C LEU A 520 23.88 -5.70 34.46
N ASN A 521 24.92 -6.14 35.17
CA ASN A 521 26.00 -5.23 35.57
C ASN A 521 26.84 -4.81 34.35
N ALA A 522 27.51 -3.65 34.47
CA ALA A 522 28.47 -3.20 33.48
C ALA A 522 29.51 -4.30 33.20
N GLY A 523 29.74 -4.61 31.93
CA GLY A 523 30.67 -5.69 31.56
C GLY A 523 30.49 -6.15 30.12
N LEU A 524 31.38 -7.05 29.68
CA LEU A 524 31.33 -7.67 28.36
C LEU A 524 30.54 -8.99 28.44
N TYR A 525 29.61 -9.17 27.52
CA TYR A 525 28.74 -10.33 27.42
C TYR A 525 28.82 -10.96 26.03
N GLN A 526 28.62 -12.27 25.98
CA GLN A 526 28.46 -13.04 24.73
C GLN A 526 26.98 -13.28 24.50
N VAL A 527 26.43 -12.74 23.44
CA VAL A 527 25.08 -13.06 22.98
C VAL A 527 25.14 -14.23 22.02
N ARG A 528 24.20 -15.15 22.16
CA ARG A 528 23.95 -16.26 21.24
C ARG A 528 22.48 -16.29 20.85
N LEU A 529 22.20 -16.23 19.54
CA LEU A 529 20.88 -16.46 19.00
C LEU A 529 20.87 -17.78 18.23
N ASN A 530 19.99 -18.69 18.62
CA ASN A 530 19.79 -19.97 17.93
C ASN A 530 18.44 -19.94 17.21
N THR A 531 18.45 -20.15 15.90
CA THR A 531 17.24 -20.20 15.04
C THR A 531 17.09 -21.59 14.42
N GLY A 532 17.08 -22.62 15.25
CA GLY A 532 16.96 -24.01 14.81
C GLY A 532 18.20 -24.52 14.06
N LYS A 533 18.37 -24.20 12.80
CA LYS A 533 19.47 -24.64 11.95
C LYS A 533 20.73 -23.78 12.03
N LYS A 534 20.61 -22.53 12.47
CA LYS A 534 21.71 -21.56 12.53
C LYS A 534 21.90 -21.05 13.96
N SER A 535 23.14 -20.78 14.31
CA SER A 535 23.52 -20.14 15.58
C SER A 535 24.39 -18.94 15.28
N TYR A 536 23.97 -17.79 15.79
CA TYR A 536 24.68 -16.52 15.65
C TYR A 536 25.29 -16.14 17.00
N GLN A 537 26.44 -15.47 16.96
CA GLN A 537 27.09 -15.01 18.17
C GLN A 537 27.61 -13.57 17.99
N LYS A 538 27.45 -12.74 19.03
CA LYS A 538 27.96 -11.37 19.06
C LYS A 538 28.40 -11.01 20.48
N LYS A 539 29.45 -10.17 20.58
CA LYS A 539 29.88 -9.59 21.85
C LYS A 539 29.21 -8.26 22.07
N VAL A 540 28.77 -7.98 23.29
CA VAL A 540 28.08 -6.77 23.69
C VAL A 540 28.71 -6.21 24.96
N LEU A 541 28.95 -4.92 24.98
CA LEU A 541 29.41 -4.18 26.16
C LEU A 541 28.23 -3.48 26.80
N ILE A 542 27.92 -3.82 28.05
CA ILE A 542 26.95 -3.09 28.90
C ILE A 542 27.75 -2.08 29.74
N GLN A 543 27.25 -0.82 29.83
CA GLN A 543 27.85 0.27 30.60
C GLN A 543 27.06 0.60 31.84
#